data_f2b1f8ad7921fe11bf44e89930dcbc76
#
_entry.id   f2b1f8ad7921fe11bf44e89930dcbc76
#
_cell.length_a   1.000
_cell.length_b   1.000
_cell.length_c   1.000
_cell.angle_alpha   90.00
_cell.angle_beta   90.00
_cell.angle_gamma   90.00
#
_symmetry.space_group_name_H-M   'P 1'
#
loop_
_entity.id
_entity.type
_entity.pdbx_description
1 polymer ?
#
loop_
_entity_poly.entity_id
_entity_poly.type
_entity_poly.pdbx_seq_one_letter_code
_entity_poly.pdbx_strand_id
1 'polypeptide(L)'
;MEQAYEAARQLYAVDKTDYAVSAMFWTAVDRLKELAVQDQLHEALQIHLALQRLMAHLNTESPMMSEAMMKCAAVIERLKVRKSIADNGPLHLIVGLWGEELAVDFLRKKGYRIIERDWHSSHKDIDIIALDRSCYVFVEVKTRSSDAFEEPLSALDKKKCKNLSHAITHYRCYRKILSDWRFDVITIVGRPGSDSPQIEHLMDFAL
;
A
#
# COMPACT_ATOMS: atom_id res chain seq x y z
N MET A 1 6.49 -11.11 9.81
CA MET A 1 6.82 -11.62 8.45
C MET A 1 8.32 -11.85 8.25
N GLU A 2 9.20 -10.95 8.70
CA GLU A 2 10.66 -11.09 8.57
C GLU A 2 11.20 -12.41 9.10
N GLN A 3 10.83 -12.79 10.31
CA GLN A 3 11.26 -14.08 10.91
C GLN A 3 10.82 -15.30 10.10
N ALA A 4 9.59 -15.28 9.55
CA ALA A 4 9.08 -16.37 8.71
C ALA A 4 9.82 -16.45 7.38
N TYR A 5 10.13 -15.31 6.76
CA TYR A 5 10.93 -15.24 5.55
C TYR A 5 12.34 -15.76 5.77
N GLU A 6 13.00 -15.35 6.86
CA GLU A 6 14.36 -15.80 7.20
C GLU A 6 14.41 -17.30 7.47
N ALA A 7 13.44 -17.85 8.21
CA ALA A 7 13.33 -19.29 8.45
C ALA A 7 13.12 -20.07 7.14
N ALA A 8 12.27 -19.60 6.24
CA ALA A 8 12.06 -20.23 4.93
C ALA A 8 13.32 -20.16 4.05
N ARG A 9 14.07 -19.06 4.11
CA ARG A 9 15.35 -18.88 3.42
C ARG A 9 16.41 -19.87 3.91
N GLN A 10 16.49 -20.09 5.22
CA GLN A 10 17.40 -21.07 5.82
C GLN A 10 17.01 -22.49 5.43
N LEU A 11 15.73 -22.85 5.48
CA LEU A 11 15.23 -24.14 5.02
C LEU A 11 15.59 -24.37 3.55
N TYR A 12 15.30 -23.42 2.67
CA TYR A 12 15.61 -23.52 1.24
C TYR A 12 17.11 -23.62 0.94
N ALA A 13 17.98 -23.09 1.82
CA ALA A 13 19.43 -23.20 1.65
C ALA A 13 19.93 -24.65 1.78
N VAL A 14 19.29 -25.47 2.62
CA VAL A 14 19.68 -26.86 2.90
C VAL A 14 18.80 -27.90 2.22
N ASP A 15 17.56 -27.55 1.93
CA ASP A 15 16.56 -28.44 1.32
C ASP A 15 15.92 -27.75 0.10
N LYS A 16 15.88 -28.45 -1.03
CA LYS A 16 15.33 -27.97 -2.29
C LYS A 16 14.01 -28.67 -2.67
N THR A 17 13.34 -29.26 -1.70
CA THR A 17 12.03 -29.89 -1.92
C THR A 17 10.99 -28.86 -2.39
N ASP A 18 9.94 -29.32 -3.05
CA ASP A 18 8.81 -28.47 -3.49
C ASP A 18 8.19 -27.70 -2.31
N TYR A 19 8.19 -28.30 -1.11
CA TYR A 19 7.72 -27.63 0.11
C TYR A 19 8.60 -26.43 0.49
N ALA A 20 9.94 -26.63 0.55
CA ALA A 20 10.88 -25.57 0.88
C ALA A 20 10.86 -24.43 -0.15
N VAL A 21 10.76 -24.78 -1.44
CA VAL A 21 10.59 -23.83 -2.55
C VAL A 21 9.31 -23.01 -2.39
N SER A 22 8.18 -23.69 -2.14
CA SER A 22 6.89 -23.03 -1.96
C SER A 22 6.89 -22.13 -0.72
N ALA A 23 7.42 -22.60 0.40
CA ALA A 23 7.54 -21.82 1.64
C ALA A 23 8.39 -20.57 1.42
N MET A 24 9.55 -20.69 0.77
CA MET A 24 10.43 -19.57 0.42
C MET A 24 9.72 -18.56 -0.48
N PHE A 25 9.02 -19.02 -1.51
CA PHE A 25 8.32 -18.15 -2.45
C PHE A 25 7.24 -17.31 -1.75
N TRP A 26 6.32 -17.96 -1.04
CA TRP A 26 5.18 -17.23 -0.46
C TRP A 26 5.57 -16.33 0.71
N THR A 27 6.53 -16.72 1.54
CA THR A 27 7.05 -15.84 2.59
C THR A 27 7.80 -14.64 2.02
N ALA A 28 8.51 -14.80 0.91
CA ALA A 28 9.16 -13.70 0.19
C ALA A 28 8.13 -12.73 -0.42
N VAL A 29 7.06 -13.24 -1.04
CA VAL A 29 5.96 -12.41 -1.55
C VAL A 29 5.32 -11.60 -0.43
N ASP A 30 5.04 -12.21 0.71
CA ASP A 30 4.43 -11.52 1.84
C ASP A 30 5.37 -10.50 2.48
N ARG A 31 6.69 -10.81 2.56
CA ARG A 31 7.68 -9.84 3.03
C ARG A 31 7.80 -8.65 2.09
N LEU A 32 7.77 -8.86 0.78
CA LEU A 32 7.78 -7.77 -0.20
C LEU A 32 6.58 -6.84 -0.02
N LYS A 33 5.38 -7.38 0.19
CA LYS A 33 4.18 -6.57 0.47
C LYS A 33 4.33 -5.73 1.74
N GLU A 34 4.88 -6.33 2.81
CA GLU A 34 5.15 -5.61 4.06
C GLU A 34 6.12 -4.44 3.85
N LEU A 35 7.22 -4.68 3.12
CA LEU A 35 8.21 -3.65 2.78
C LEU A 35 7.60 -2.53 1.91
N ALA A 36 6.68 -2.88 1.01
CA ALA A 36 5.96 -1.90 0.21
C ALA A 36 5.06 -0.99 1.05
N VAL A 37 4.40 -1.54 2.08
CA VAL A 37 3.62 -0.73 3.04
C VAL A 37 4.52 0.22 3.84
N GLN A 38 5.79 -0.15 4.03
CA GLN A 38 6.81 0.65 4.74
C GLN A 38 7.60 1.58 3.80
N ASP A 39 7.28 1.60 2.50
CA ASP A 39 7.98 2.36 1.45
C ASP A 39 9.49 2.02 1.34
N GLN A 40 9.87 0.80 1.71
CA GLN A 40 11.26 0.31 1.72
C GLN A 40 11.65 -0.26 0.36
N LEU A 41 11.86 0.61 -0.63
CA LEU A 41 12.17 0.21 -2.02
C LEU A 41 13.42 -0.66 -2.13
N HIS A 42 14.49 -0.33 -1.41
CA HIS A 42 15.77 -1.05 -1.54
C HIS A 42 15.62 -2.52 -1.15
N GLU A 43 15.06 -2.77 0.02
CA GLU A 43 14.82 -4.12 0.56
C GLU A 43 13.79 -4.88 -0.28
N ALA A 44 12.73 -4.19 -0.72
CA ALA A 44 11.72 -4.78 -1.61
C ALA A 44 12.33 -5.24 -2.94
N LEU A 45 13.26 -4.46 -3.52
CA LEU A 45 14.01 -4.84 -4.72
C LEU A 45 14.86 -6.09 -4.50
N GLN A 46 15.56 -6.21 -3.36
CA GLN A 46 16.34 -7.39 -3.04
C GLN A 46 15.47 -8.66 -2.97
N ILE A 47 14.32 -8.56 -2.33
CA ILE A 47 13.35 -9.66 -2.27
C ILE A 47 12.81 -10.00 -3.67
N HIS A 48 12.48 -9.00 -4.47
CA HIS A 48 11.99 -9.23 -5.85
C HIS A 48 13.03 -9.95 -6.71
N LEU A 49 14.29 -9.55 -6.66
CA LEU A 49 15.40 -10.21 -7.35
C LEU A 49 15.60 -11.66 -6.88
N ALA A 50 15.46 -11.91 -5.56
CA ALA A 50 15.52 -13.27 -5.02
C ALA A 50 14.38 -14.15 -5.55
N LEU A 51 13.15 -13.61 -5.64
CA LEU A 51 11.99 -14.28 -6.24
C LEU A 51 12.20 -14.59 -7.72
N GLN A 52 12.75 -13.64 -8.50
CA GLN A 52 13.05 -13.86 -9.92
C GLN A 52 14.06 -15.00 -10.10
N ARG A 53 15.13 -15.04 -9.30
CA ARG A 53 16.12 -16.13 -9.32
C ARG A 53 15.49 -17.46 -8.95
N LEU A 54 14.64 -17.48 -7.92
CA LEU A 54 13.93 -18.70 -7.51
C LEU A 54 13.06 -19.24 -8.65
N MET A 55 12.26 -18.37 -9.29
CA MET A 55 11.40 -18.76 -10.43
C MET A 55 12.20 -19.28 -11.64
N ALA A 56 13.36 -18.68 -11.92
CA ALA A 56 14.23 -19.12 -13.03
C ALA A 56 14.81 -20.54 -12.84
N HIS A 57 14.84 -21.05 -11.60
CA HIS A 57 15.32 -22.40 -11.30
C HIS A 57 14.19 -23.43 -11.20
N LEU A 58 12.92 -23.01 -11.28
CA LEU A 58 11.79 -23.93 -11.23
C LEU A 58 11.50 -24.48 -12.62
N ASN A 59 11.48 -25.81 -12.74
CA ASN A 59 11.15 -26.50 -13.99
C ASN A 59 9.64 -26.54 -14.28
N THR A 60 8.81 -26.11 -13.35
CA THR A 60 7.34 -26.11 -13.47
C THR A 60 6.81 -24.71 -13.26
N GLU A 61 6.12 -24.18 -14.29
CA GLU A 61 5.39 -22.91 -14.15
C GLU A 61 4.10 -23.13 -13.35
N SER A 62 4.05 -22.58 -12.15
CA SER A 62 2.81 -22.45 -11.39
C SER A 62 2.09 -21.18 -11.81
N PRO A 63 0.87 -21.23 -12.39
CA PRO A 63 0.11 -20.03 -12.76
C PRO A 63 -0.08 -19.05 -11.57
N MET A 64 -0.26 -19.60 -10.36
CA MET A 64 -0.38 -18.78 -9.14
C MET A 64 0.91 -18.04 -8.80
N MET A 65 2.06 -18.68 -8.96
CA MET A 65 3.36 -18.02 -8.72
C MET A 65 3.63 -16.95 -9.78
N SER A 66 3.35 -17.24 -11.06
CA SER A 66 3.50 -16.26 -12.15
C SER A 66 2.61 -15.03 -11.94
N GLU A 67 1.36 -15.21 -11.54
CA GLU A 67 0.47 -14.11 -11.20
C GLU A 67 0.99 -13.30 -9.99
N ALA A 68 1.49 -13.98 -8.96
CA ALA A 68 2.08 -13.32 -7.79
C ALA A 68 3.32 -12.50 -8.17
N MET A 69 4.16 -13.02 -9.07
CA MET A 69 5.34 -12.31 -9.58
C MET A 69 4.97 -11.04 -10.36
N MET A 70 3.94 -11.10 -11.21
CA MET A 70 3.44 -9.90 -11.91
C MET A 70 2.96 -8.83 -10.91
N LYS A 71 2.25 -9.24 -9.86
CA LYS A 71 1.82 -8.32 -8.79
C LYS A 71 3.01 -7.72 -8.04
N CYS A 72 4.02 -8.51 -7.71
CA CYS A 72 5.25 -8.01 -7.09
C CYS A 72 5.98 -7.01 -7.97
N ALA A 73 6.10 -7.27 -9.28
CA ALA A 73 6.70 -6.35 -10.23
C ALA A 73 5.95 -5.00 -10.28
N ALA A 74 4.61 -5.03 -10.32
CA ALA A 74 3.79 -3.83 -10.30
C ALA A 74 3.99 -3.02 -9.01
N VAL A 75 4.13 -3.68 -7.86
CA VAL A 75 4.44 -3.03 -6.57
C VAL A 75 5.80 -2.35 -6.63
N ILE A 76 6.82 -3.00 -7.14
CA ILE A 76 8.18 -2.43 -7.28
C ILE A 76 8.16 -1.20 -8.19
N GLU A 77 7.47 -1.24 -9.32
CA GLU A 77 7.38 -0.07 -10.20
C GLU A 77 6.70 1.12 -9.52
N ARG A 78 5.65 0.90 -8.75
CA ARG A 78 5.02 1.97 -7.95
C ARG A 78 5.99 2.57 -6.93
N LEU A 79 6.72 1.75 -6.19
CA LEU A 79 7.74 2.24 -5.24
C LEU A 79 8.82 3.07 -5.92
N LYS A 80 9.27 2.67 -7.11
CA LYS A 80 10.24 3.46 -7.91
C LYS A 80 9.66 4.82 -8.32
N VAL A 81 8.41 4.84 -8.78
CA VAL A 81 7.72 6.09 -9.16
C VAL A 81 7.59 7.00 -7.95
N ARG A 82 7.13 6.50 -6.79
CA ARG A 82 7.04 7.27 -5.55
C ARG A 82 8.40 7.85 -5.16
N LYS A 83 9.46 7.04 -5.19
CA LYS A 83 10.82 7.49 -4.90
C LYS A 83 11.28 8.59 -5.87
N SER A 84 11.03 8.42 -7.16
CA SER A 84 11.37 9.42 -8.18
C SER A 84 10.64 10.76 -7.97
N ILE A 85 9.34 10.69 -7.61
CA ILE A 85 8.56 11.89 -7.28
C ILE A 85 9.12 12.56 -6.02
N ALA A 86 9.41 11.80 -4.98
CA ALA A 86 9.95 12.34 -3.73
C ALA A 86 11.30 13.05 -3.95
N ASP A 87 12.15 12.51 -4.83
CA ASP A 87 13.48 13.05 -5.08
C ASP A 87 13.47 14.28 -6.03
N ASN A 88 12.65 14.27 -7.08
CA ASN A 88 12.73 15.25 -8.18
C ASN A 88 11.38 15.59 -8.83
N GLY A 89 10.27 15.24 -8.19
CA GLY A 89 8.93 15.44 -8.78
C GLY A 89 8.42 16.88 -8.71
N PRO A 90 7.32 17.19 -9.40
CA PRO A 90 6.61 18.44 -9.24
C PRO A 90 6.14 18.66 -7.81
N LEU A 91 6.19 19.90 -7.33
CA LEU A 91 5.90 20.25 -5.94
C LEU A 91 4.54 19.72 -5.44
N HIS A 92 3.50 19.80 -6.26
CA HIS A 92 2.17 19.31 -5.86
C HIS A 92 2.14 17.78 -5.62
N LEU A 93 2.92 17.01 -6.37
CA LEU A 93 3.06 15.56 -6.15
C LEU A 93 3.90 15.26 -4.90
N ILE A 94 4.98 16.01 -4.67
CA ILE A 94 5.79 15.89 -3.44
C ILE A 94 4.92 16.18 -2.22
N VAL A 95 4.10 17.23 -2.26
CA VAL A 95 3.17 17.58 -1.18
C VAL A 95 2.13 16.48 -0.97
N GLY A 96 1.60 15.89 -2.04
CA GLY A 96 0.68 14.75 -1.98
C GLY A 96 1.31 13.54 -1.27
N LEU A 97 2.49 13.10 -1.72
CA LEU A 97 3.22 11.99 -1.10
C LEU A 97 3.53 12.24 0.38
N TRP A 98 3.99 13.45 0.71
CA TRP A 98 4.25 13.84 2.09
C TRP A 98 2.99 13.74 2.96
N GLY A 99 1.85 14.17 2.46
CA GLY A 99 0.59 14.05 3.17
C GLY A 99 0.17 12.60 3.39
N GLU A 100 0.33 11.72 2.41
CA GLU A 100 0.07 10.30 2.56
C GLU A 100 0.96 9.65 3.63
N GLU A 101 2.27 10.01 3.69
CA GLU A 101 3.16 9.55 4.76
C GLU A 101 2.68 9.99 6.15
N LEU A 102 2.31 11.26 6.29
CA LEU A 102 1.77 11.77 7.55
C LEU A 102 0.47 11.07 7.94
N ALA A 103 -0.42 10.80 6.99
CA ALA A 103 -1.66 10.07 7.24
C ALA A 103 -1.38 8.63 7.71
N VAL A 104 -0.41 7.94 7.11
CA VAL A 104 0.03 6.61 7.54
C VAL A 104 0.55 6.63 8.97
N ASP A 105 1.44 7.58 9.31
CA ASP A 105 2.00 7.69 10.65
C ASP A 105 0.94 8.06 11.69
N PHE A 106 0.00 8.94 11.32
CA PHE A 106 -1.12 9.31 12.16
C PHE A 106 -2.03 8.10 12.46
N LEU A 107 -2.36 7.30 11.46
CA LEU A 107 -3.17 6.09 11.62
C LEU A 107 -2.44 5.04 12.48
N ARG A 108 -1.14 4.83 12.27
CA ARG A 108 -0.32 3.93 13.09
C ARG A 108 -0.31 4.36 14.56
N LYS A 109 -0.13 5.66 14.84
CA LYS A 109 -0.19 6.21 16.22
C LYS A 109 -1.56 6.01 16.87
N LYS A 110 -2.64 5.97 16.08
CA LYS A 110 -3.99 5.63 16.54
C LYS A 110 -4.23 4.12 16.70
N GLY A 111 -3.24 3.28 16.41
CA GLY A 111 -3.34 1.82 16.55
C GLY A 111 -3.90 1.10 15.32
N TYR A 112 -4.05 1.77 14.19
CA TYR A 112 -4.47 1.13 12.94
C TYR A 112 -3.33 0.30 12.34
N ARG A 113 -3.67 -0.86 11.81
CA ARG A 113 -2.73 -1.67 11.04
C ARG A 113 -2.87 -1.34 9.55
N ILE A 114 -1.85 -0.76 8.96
CA ILE A 114 -1.82 -0.49 7.52
C ILE A 114 -1.69 -1.80 6.75
N ILE A 115 -2.60 -2.06 5.83
CA ILE A 115 -2.68 -3.28 5.02
C ILE A 115 -2.07 -3.08 3.65
N GLU A 116 -2.44 -1.97 2.99
CA GLU A 116 -1.97 -1.65 1.64
C GLU A 116 -1.98 -0.15 1.43
N ARG A 117 -1.12 0.35 0.54
CA ARG A 117 -1.03 1.76 0.18
C ARG A 117 -1.10 1.87 -1.33
N ASP A 118 -1.65 3.00 -1.81
CA ASP A 118 -1.68 3.32 -3.24
C ASP A 118 -2.21 2.13 -4.08
N TRP A 119 -3.36 1.59 -3.64
CA TRP A 119 -3.99 0.47 -4.35
C TRP A 119 -4.74 0.95 -5.58
N HIS A 120 -4.42 0.35 -6.72
CA HIS A 120 -5.01 0.70 -8.00
C HIS A 120 -5.87 -0.42 -8.59
N SER A 121 -6.99 -0.02 -9.17
CA SER A 121 -7.82 -0.88 -10.01
C SER A 121 -8.29 -0.11 -11.23
N SER A 122 -7.68 -0.37 -12.38
CA SER A 122 -7.92 0.40 -13.61
C SER A 122 -7.56 1.89 -13.40
N HIS A 123 -8.54 2.80 -13.46
CA HIS A 123 -8.36 4.24 -13.25
C HIS A 123 -8.83 4.70 -11.86
N LYS A 124 -8.89 3.82 -10.89
CA LYS A 124 -9.43 4.07 -9.55
C LYS A 124 -8.40 3.65 -8.52
N ASP A 125 -8.15 4.52 -7.58
CA ASP A 125 -7.13 4.42 -6.56
C ASP A 125 -7.71 4.60 -5.16
N ILE A 126 -7.08 3.98 -4.20
CA ILE A 126 -7.32 4.14 -2.77
C ILE A 126 -5.97 4.41 -2.13
N ASP A 127 -5.83 5.56 -1.47
CA ASP A 127 -4.54 6.00 -0.95
C ASP A 127 -4.03 5.07 0.16
N ILE A 128 -4.90 4.72 1.14
CA ILE A 128 -4.53 3.84 2.24
C ILE A 128 -5.68 2.86 2.53
N ILE A 129 -5.31 1.60 2.74
CA ILE A 129 -6.21 0.57 3.26
C ILE A 129 -5.65 0.10 4.60
N ALA A 130 -6.45 0.19 5.65
CA ALA A 130 -6.05 -0.13 7.01
C ALA A 130 -7.06 -1.02 7.71
N LEU A 131 -6.69 -1.54 8.88
CA LEU A 131 -7.58 -2.20 9.82
C LEU A 131 -7.58 -1.41 11.14
N ASP A 132 -8.77 -1.06 11.58
CA ASP A 132 -9.08 -0.63 12.94
C ASP A 132 -9.74 -1.81 13.65
N ARG A 133 -8.96 -2.54 14.49
CA ARG A 133 -9.38 -3.83 15.08
C ARG A 133 -9.77 -4.83 13.99
N SER A 134 -11.07 -5.10 13.78
CA SER A 134 -11.61 -6.01 12.76
C SER A 134 -12.27 -5.28 11.58
N CYS A 135 -12.41 -3.96 11.63
CA CYS A 135 -13.04 -3.14 10.60
C CYS A 135 -12.03 -2.72 9.54
N TYR A 136 -12.29 -3.01 8.28
CA TYR A 136 -11.51 -2.46 7.17
C TYR A 136 -11.81 -0.99 6.97
N VAL A 137 -10.76 -0.17 6.89
CA VAL A 137 -10.86 1.27 6.71
C VAL A 137 -10.19 1.64 5.40
N PHE A 138 -10.97 2.19 4.48
CA PHE A 138 -10.50 2.74 3.22
C PHE A 138 -10.35 4.25 3.39
N VAL A 139 -9.18 4.78 3.09
CA VAL A 139 -8.85 6.17 3.40
C VAL A 139 -8.45 6.91 2.14
N GLU A 140 -9.05 8.07 1.93
CA GLU A 140 -8.63 9.10 0.98
C GLU A 140 -7.87 10.19 1.74
N VAL A 141 -6.72 10.58 1.23
CA VAL A 141 -5.89 11.63 1.82
C VAL A 141 -5.96 12.90 0.98
N LYS A 142 -6.25 14.03 1.62
CA LYS A 142 -6.30 15.36 0.99
C LYS A 142 -5.28 16.28 1.62
N THR A 143 -4.25 16.64 0.88
CA THR A 143 -3.19 17.54 1.34
C THR A 143 -3.33 18.90 0.68
N ARG A 144 -3.20 19.96 1.47
CA ARG A 144 -3.21 21.36 1.02
C ARG A 144 -2.06 22.13 1.64
N SER A 145 -1.48 23.03 0.88
CA SER A 145 -0.31 23.82 1.33
C SER A 145 -0.68 25.02 2.21
N SER A 146 -1.95 25.43 2.26
CA SER A 146 -2.44 26.57 3.06
C SER A 146 -3.92 26.43 3.39
N ASP A 147 -4.37 27.18 4.42
CA ASP A 147 -5.76 27.26 4.90
C ASP A 147 -6.71 28.05 3.96
N ALA A 148 -6.31 28.34 2.72
CA ALA A 148 -7.09 29.12 1.79
C ALA A 148 -8.46 28.47 1.50
N PHE A 149 -9.45 29.01 2.13
CA PHE A 149 -10.92 29.00 2.00
C PHE A 149 -11.59 28.10 0.95
N GLU A 150 -11.31 26.81 0.92
CA GLU A 150 -12.23 25.84 0.34
C GLU A 150 -12.49 24.76 1.37
N GLU A 151 -13.75 24.46 1.65
CA GLU A 151 -14.12 23.39 2.57
C GLU A 151 -13.42 22.08 2.14
N PRO A 152 -12.79 21.34 3.09
CA PRO A 152 -12.11 20.07 2.80
C PRO A 152 -12.98 19.07 2.03
N LEU A 153 -14.29 19.16 2.21
CA LEU A 153 -15.32 18.26 1.67
C LEU A 153 -15.75 18.61 0.22
N SER A 154 -15.56 19.86 -0.24
CA SER A 154 -15.86 20.25 -1.62
C SER A 154 -14.92 19.59 -2.65
N ALA A 155 -13.77 19.05 -2.18
CA ALA A 155 -12.80 18.36 -3.01
C ALA A 155 -13.18 16.90 -3.35
N LEU A 156 -14.22 16.32 -2.72
CA LEU A 156 -14.80 15.03 -3.07
C LEU A 156 -16.04 15.26 -3.93
N ASP A 157 -15.83 15.47 -5.22
CA ASP A 157 -16.95 15.57 -6.15
C ASP A 157 -17.69 14.22 -6.30
N LYS A 158 -18.93 14.24 -6.80
CA LYS A 158 -19.75 13.04 -7.01
C LYS A 158 -19.07 11.98 -7.88
N LYS A 159 -18.20 12.39 -8.81
CA LYS A 159 -17.45 11.49 -9.68
C LYS A 159 -16.35 10.77 -8.90
N LYS A 160 -15.63 11.47 -8.05
CA LYS A 160 -14.59 10.87 -7.17
C LYS A 160 -15.24 9.92 -6.18
N CYS A 161 -16.33 10.28 -5.49
CA CYS A 161 -17.08 9.38 -4.60
C CYS A 161 -17.52 8.10 -5.31
N LYS A 162 -18.08 8.20 -6.51
CA LYS A 162 -18.47 7.03 -7.31
C LYS A 162 -17.26 6.16 -7.66
N ASN A 163 -16.14 6.75 -8.02
CA ASN A 163 -14.91 6.01 -8.32
C ASN A 163 -14.38 5.27 -7.09
N LEU A 164 -14.32 5.92 -5.93
CA LEU A 164 -13.92 5.33 -4.66
C LEU A 164 -14.85 4.18 -4.26
N SER A 165 -16.17 4.37 -4.33
CA SER A 165 -17.14 3.32 -4.05
C SER A 165 -16.93 2.06 -4.91
N HIS A 166 -16.65 2.24 -6.21
CA HIS A 166 -16.32 1.12 -7.10
C HIS A 166 -14.95 0.49 -6.76
N ALA A 167 -13.93 1.29 -6.43
CA ALA A 167 -12.61 0.79 -6.03
C ALA A 167 -12.72 -0.07 -4.77
N ILE A 168 -13.43 0.43 -3.74
CA ILE A 168 -13.68 -0.29 -2.49
C ILE A 168 -14.42 -1.61 -2.74
N THR A 169 -15.49 -1.57 -3.54
CA THR A 169 -16.24 -2.78 -3.90
C THR A 169 -15.34 -3.80 -4.59
N HIS A 170 -14.52 -3.36 -5.56
CA HIS A 170 -13.59 -4.25 -6.25
C HIS A 170 -12.54 -4.84 -5.31
N TYR A 171 -11.93 -4.02 -4.44
CA TYR A 171 -10.96 -4.51 -3.44
C TYR A 171 -11.58 -5.55 -2.51
N ARG A 172 -12.78 -5.27 -1.97
CA ARG A 172 -13.49 -6.18 -1.07
C ARG A 172 -13.81 -7.51 -1.74
N CYS A 173 -14.31 -7.50 -2.98
CA CYS A 173 -14.57 -8.72 -3.75
C CYS A 173 -13.27 -9.49 -4.01
N TYR A 174 -12.21 -8.80 -4.46
CA TYR A 174 -10.92 -9.40 -4.76
C TYR A 174 -10.27 -10.06 -3.52
N ARG A 175 -10.35 -9.40 -2.36
CA ARG A 175 -9.81 -9.91 -1.09
C ARG A 175 -10.77 -10.79 -0.32
N LYS A 176 -12.01 -11.00 -0.81
CA LYS A 176 -13.08 -11.75 -0.14
C LYS A 176 -13.37 -11.23 1.28
N ILE A 177 -13.40 -9.90 1.44
CA ILE A 177 -13.65 -9.24 2.72
C ILE A 177 -15.14 -9.30 3.02
N LEU A 178 -15.50 -10.04 4.07
CA LEU A 178 -16.86 -10.19 4.60
C LEU A 178 -17.09 -9.41 5.89
N SER A 179 -16.00 -8.91 6.51
CA SER A 179 -16.06 -8.10 7.73
C SER A 179 -16.59 -6.69 7.46
N ASP A 180 -16.88 -5.98 8.54
CA ASP A 180 -17.28 -4.57 8.50
C ASP A 180 -16.20 -3.72 7.84
N TRP A 181 -16.65 -2.65 7.22
CA TRP A 181 -15.79 -1.67 6.57
C TRP A 181 -16.40 -0.28 6.65
N ARG A 182 -15.55 0.74 6.56
CA ARG A 182 -15.95 2.14 6.44
C ARG A 182 -15.00 2.88 5.51
N PHE A 183 -15.42 4.06 5.08
CA PHE A 183 -14.59 4.98 4.32
C PHE A 183 -14.30 6.22 5.17
N ASP A 184 -13.03 6.57 5.28
CA ASP A 184 -12.56 7.71 6.04
C ASP A 184 -11.85 8.70 5.12
N VAL A 185 -11.88 9.98 5.49
CA VAL A 185 -11.11 11.03 4.82
C VAL A 185 -10.13 11.64 5.82
N ILE A 186 -8.87 11.75 5.44
CA ILE A 186 -7.86 12.49 6.21
C ILE A 186 -7.48 13.73 5.44
N THR A 187 -7.68 14.89 6.05
CA THR A 187 -7.24 16.18 5.51
C THR A 187 -6.00 16.66 6.23
N ILE A 188 -5.04 17.17 5.46
CA ILE A 188 -3.76 17.64 5.98
C ILE A 188 -3.50 19.02 5.41
N VAL A 189 -3.30 20.00 6.31
CA VAL A 189 -2.92 21.37 5.95
C VAL A 189 -1.47 21.59 6.34
N GLY A 190 -0.62 21.92 5.36
CA GLY A 190 0.81 22.11 5.55
C GLY A 190 1.61 21.73 4.29
N ARG A 191 2.92 21.69 4.46
CA ARG A 191 3.89 21.33 3.40
C ARG A 191 5.11 20.65 4.01
N PRO A 192 5.93 19.93 3.23
CA PRO A 192 7.19 19.38 3.71
C PRO A 192 8.01 20.43 4.47
N GLY A 193 8.46 20.08 5.67
CA GLY A 193 9.18 21.01 6.56
C GLY A 193 8.30 21.88 7.48
N SER A 194 6.96 21.74 7.48
CA SER A 194 6.08 22.39 8.45
C SER A 194 6.30 21.80 9.85
N ASP A 195 6.50 22.65 10.86
CA ASP A 195 6.71 22.22 12.25
C ASP A 195 5.47 21.58 12.87
N SER A 196 4.27 21.99 12.44
CA SER A 196 3.00 21.55 13.02
C SER A 196 1.92 21.48 11.93
N PRO A 197 1.93 20.46 11.05
CA PRO A 197 0.84 20.28 10.10
C PRO A 197 -0.47 19.97 10.84
N GLN A 198 -1.57 20.54 10.37
CA GLN A 198 -2.90 20.25 10.92
C GLN A 198 -3.43 18.98 10.24
N ILE A 199 -3.89 18.02 11.03
CA ILE A 199 -4.46 16.76 10.54
C ILE A 199 -5.86 16.60 11.12
N GLU A 200 -6.84 16.49 10.25
CA GLU A 200 -8.22 16.17 10.58
C GLU A 200 -8.58 14.78 10.03
N HIS A 201 -9.30 13.98 10.81
CA HIS A 201 -9.72 12.64 10.44
C HIS A 201 -11.25 12.54 10.52
N LEU A 202 -11.89 12.51 9.38
CA LEU A 202 -13.33 12.34 9.22
C LEU A 202 -13.61 10.84 9.03
N MET A 203 -14.13 10.22 10.08
CA MET A 203 -14.45 8.78 10.07
C MET A 203 -15.85 8.54 9.54
N ASP A 204 -16.03 7.39 8.87
CA ASP A 204 -17.32 6.91 8.35
C ASP A 204 -18.00 7.92 7.42
N PHE A 205 -17.21 8.46 6.49
CA PHE A 205 -17.70 9.44 5.54
C PHE A 205 -18.60 8.78 4.50
N ALA A 206 -19.77 9.35 4.24
CA ALA A 206 -20.73 8.81 3.26
C ALA A 206 -20.21 8.98 1.82
N LEU A 207 -20.16 7.87 1.05
CA LEU A 207 -19.78 7.81 -0.36
C LEU A 207 -21.01 7.81 -1.27
#